data_0c08e00a536dd82d25a823caa0a6045f
#
_entry.id   0c08e00a536dd82d25a823caa0a6045f
#
_cell.length_a   1.000
_cell.length_b   1.000
_cell.length_c   1.000
_cell.angle_alpha   90.00
_cell.angle_beta   90.00
_cell.angle_gamma   90.00
#
_symmetry.space_group_name_H-M   'P 1'
#
loop_
_entity.id
_entity.type
_entity.pdbx_description
1 polymer ?
#
loop_
_entity_poly.entity_id
_entity_poly.type
_entity_poly.pdbx_seq_one_letter_code
_entity_poly.pdbx_strand_id
1 'polypeptide(L)'
;MELTRRQAIRTGLLGAAGLAAGGTLTACGGGSSSGGSAAAMTLWYWSGGLSPSVVTDATKKFASQTKLTSSVIGGDFKQKLLTTMTSRRYVPDITGIKGEDMPAMLPDADRFVDLNTLGAAKLKSQYLSWKWAQGMTTDGKLIGFPIDIGPTAMFYRSDLFAQAGLPTDPTTVAAQMKTWDEYFAAGVELHKAIPKTYLVDNAGDIFTAVVGQSGSRFIDSSGKFVGDQDHIRTAWDTAVKTVTLGIDAKINDNSWNGNIANGTVGSVIGAAWHALDIEQAAPALSGKWRVAATPDGPSDNGGSFLAIPTTCPDPALAFQIITWILNPTNQARGFTDEALFPSTPASYTMSALTSGDKYFGGQKTIEVFGPAAQNIPNQYVAPADSAVSAPYYNQLINVENGTSSDSAWSAAVSQAKQIFAQQGGS
;
A
#
# COMPACT_ATOMS: atom_id res chain seq x y z
N MET A 1 -0.64 15.18 -8.86
CA MET A 1 -1.23 14.22 -9.83
C MET A 1 -0.75 12.87 -9.35
N GLU A 2 -1.56 12.21 -8.50
CA GLU A 2 -1.17 10.94 -7.90
C GLU A 2 -1.07 9.85 -8.97
N LEU A 3 0.14 9.38 -9.19
CA LEU A 3 0.38 8.21 -10.04
C LEU A 3 0.07 6.96 -9.21
N THR A 4 -1.08 6.37 -9.47
CA THR A 4 -1.41 5.06 -8.93
C THR A 4 -0.44 4.02 -9.48
N ARG A 5 0.01 3.09 -8.64
CA ARG A 5 1.00 2.01 -8.85
C ARG A 5 0.96 1.25 -10.18
N ARG A 6 0.00 1.51 -11.09
CA ARG A 6 -0.27 0.64 -12.23
C ARG A 6 -0.77 1.29 -13.52
N GLN A 7 -0.62 2.58 -13.73
CA GLN A 7 -1.04 3.20 -15.01
C GLN A 7 -0.07 3.01 -16.18
N ALA A 8 1.10 2.42 -15.98
CA ALA A 8 2.13 2.30 -17.04
C ALA A 8 2.03 1.04 -17.91
N ILE A 9 1.17 0.07 -17.62
CA ILE A 9 1.16 -1.17 -18.42
C ILE A 9 -0.26 -1.50 -18.86
N ARG A 10 -0.70 -0.98 -19.98
CA ARG A 10 -1.56 -1.61 -21.01
C ARG A 10 -2.08 -0.60 -22.05
N THR A 11 -1.23 -0.25 -23.00
CA THR A 11 -1.67 0.12 -24.35
C THR A 11 -1.27 -1.04 -25.26
N GLY A 12 -2.23 -1.83 -25.69
CA GLY A 12 -1.99 -2.84 -26.69
C GLY A 12 -3.19 -3.73 -27.01
N LEU A 13 -3.83 -3.43 -28.15
CA LEU A 13 -4.63 -4.31 -29.04
C LEU A 13 -6.10 -4.58 -28.66
N LEU A 14 -7.00 -3.87 -29.35
CA LEU A 14 -7.65 -4.09 -30.65
C LEU A 14 -8.54 -5.34 -30.73
N GLY A 15 -9.78 -5.10 -31.11
CA GLY A 15 -10.56 -6.05 -31.87
C GLY A 15 -12.07 -5.81 -31.81
N ALA A 16 -12.57 -5.31 -32.90
CA ALA A 16 -13.92 -4.84 -33.17
C ALA A 16 -14.95 -5.96 -33.49
N ALA A 17 -16.19 -5.50 -33.65
CA ALA A 17 -17.35 -6.08 -34.32
C ALA A 17 -18.16 -7.11 -33.49
N GLY A 18 -19.40 -6.91 -33.18
CA GLY A 18 -20.54 -6.45 -33.99
C GLY A 18 -21.51 -7.59 -34.17
N LEU A 19 -22.75 -7.41 -33.72
CA LEU A 19 -23.99 -7.62 -34.47
C LEU A 19 -25.18 -7.83 -33.54
N ALA A 20 -26.17 -7.02 -33.77
CA ALA A 20 -27.49 -7.14 -33.21
C ALA A 20 -28.28 -8.24 -33.92
N ALA A 21 -29.10 -8.99 -33.18
CA ALA A 21 -30.28 -9.63 -33.73
C ALA A 21 -31.33 -9.75 -32.62
N GLY A 22 -32.47 -9.15 -32.84
CA GLY A 22 -33.67 -9.26 -32.04
C GLY A 22 -34.36 -10.62 -32.23
N GLY A 23 -35.11 -11.02 -31.21
CA GLY A 23 -35.88 -12.27 -31.23
C GLY A 23 -36.91 -12.29 -30.09
N THR A 24 -38.12 -12.04 -30.45
CA THR A 24 -39.47 -12.22 -29.93
C THR A 24 -39.67 -13.00 -28.61
N LEU A 25 -40.52 -12.39 -27.79
CA LEU A 25 -41.27 -12.95 -26.68
C LEU A 25 -42.14 -14.12 -27.10
N THR A 26 -42.01 -15.26 -26.42
CA THR A 26 -43.09 -16.23 -26.28
C THR A 26 -43.19 -16.65 -24.82
N ALA A 27 -44.30 -16.30 -24.22
CA ALA A 27 -44.74 -16.81 -22.93
C ALA A 27 -45.33 -18.21 -23.17
N CYS A 28 -44.86 -19.22 -22.39
CA CYS A 28 -45.66 -20.40 -22.04
C CYS A 28 -45.21 -20.93 -20.68
N GLY A 29 -46.18 -21.12 -19.83
CA GLY A 29 -46.02 -21.47 -18.45
C GLY A 29 -45.77 -22.95 -18.18
N GLY A 30 -45.46 -23.21 -16.92
CA GLY A 30 -45.65 -24.51 -16.27
C GLY A 30 -44.36 -25.24 -15.94
N GLY A 31 -44.04 -25.38 -14.65
CA GLY A 31 -43.09 -26.35 -14.17
C GLY A 31 -42.20 -25.80 -13.04
N SER A 32 -42.71 -25.90 -11.82
CA SER A 32 -41.94 -25.70 -10.59
C SER A 32 -40.75 -26.64 -10.54
N SER A 33 -39.58 -26.16 -10.78
CA SER A 33 -38.37 -26.73 -10.20
C SER A 33 -37.63 -25.57 -9.51
N SER A 34 -37.69 -25.58 -8.19
CA SER A 34 -37.01 -24.65 -7.30
C SER A 34 -35.51 -24.86 -7.35
N GLY A 35 -34.90 -24.58 -8.45
CA GLY A 35 -33.51 -24.24 -8.58
C GLY A 35 -33.40 -22.72 -8.55
N GLY A 36 -33.47 -22.12 -7.36
CA GLY A 36 -33.21 -20.70 -7.21
C GLY A 36 -31.83 -20.41 -7.76
N SER A 37 -31.74 -19.61 -8.83
CA SER A 37 -30.43 -19.09 -9.28
C SER A 37 -29.86 -18.34 -8.10
N ALA A 38 -28.69 -18.78 -7.65
CA ALA A 38 -27.98 -18.11 -6.56
C ALA A 38 -27.88 -16.61 -6.89
N ALA A 39 -28.30 -15.77 -5.93
CA ALA A 39 -28.26 -14.31 -6.11
C ALA A 39 -26.84 -13.89 -6.52
N ALA A 40 -26.73 -12.99 -7.48
CA ALA A 40 -25.43 -12.49 -7.91
C ALA A 40 -24.82 -11.64 -6.81
N MET A 41 -23.51 -11.78 -6.61
CA MET A 41 -22.72 -10.97 -5.68
C MET A 41 -21.54 -10.34 -6.40
N THR A 42 -21.26 -9.06 -6.14
CA THR A 42 -20.24 -8.27 -6.83
C THR A 42 -19.08 -7.93 -5.89
N LEU A 43 -17.84 -8.04 -6.40
CA LEU A 43 -16.60 -7.67 -5.71
C LEU A 43 -15.85 -6.63 -6.53
N TRP A 44 -15.57 -5.45 -5.95
CA TRP A 44 -14.74 -4.45 -6.57
C TRP A 44 -13.37 -4.34 -5.88
N TYR A 45 -12.32 -4.32 -6.69
CA TYR A 45 -10.95 -4.06 -6.26
C TYR A 45 -10.16 -3.43 -7.40
N TRP A 46 -8.94 -2.97 -7.14
CA TRP A 46 -8.03 -2.40 -8.16
C TRP A 46 -7.01 -3.43 -8.61
N SER A 47 -6.32 -3.16 -9.69
CA SER A 47 -5.25 -4.02 -10.20
C SER A 47 -4.15 -4.22 -9.13
N GLY A 48 -3.89 -5.47 -8.70
CA GLY A 48 -2.99 -5.86 -7.61
C GLY A 48 -3.51 -5.63 -6.20
N GLY A 49 -4.79 -5.34 -6.03
CA GLY A 49 -5.41 -5.27 -4.71
C GLY A 49 -5.80 -6.64 -4.14
N LEU A 50 -5.93 -7.66 -5.00
CA LEU A 50 -6.16 -9.06 -4.62
C LEU A 50 -5.48 -9.99 -5.63
N SER A 51 -5.10 -11.20 -5.19
CA SER A 51 -4.62 -12.23 -6.09
C SER A 51 -5.72 -12.69 -7.07
N PRO A 52 -5.51 -12.60 -8.39
CA PRO A 52 -6.50 -13.06 -9.37
C PRO A 52 -6.79 -14.56 -9.25
N SER A 53 -5.79 -15.37 -8.86
CA SER A 53 -5.95 -16.81 -8.69
C SER A 53 -6.85 -17.13 -7.49
N VAL A 54 -6.68 -16.43 -6.36
CA VAL A 54 -7.52 -16.56 -5.18
C VAL A 54 -8.96 -16.10 -5.47
N VAL A 55 -9.16 -14.99 -6.17
CA VAL A 55 -10.50 -14.51 -6.56
C VAL A 55 -11.20 -15.51 -7.48
N THR A 56 -10.46 -16.09 -8.44
CA THR A 56 -11.00 -17.15 -9.33
C THR A 56 -11.43 -18.37 -8.53
N ASP A 57 -10.63 -18.81 -7.57
CA ASP A 57 -10.96 -19.96 -6.73
C ASP A 57 -12.13 -19.66 -5.79
N ALA A 58 -12.26 -18.43 -5.28
CA ALA A 58 -13.44 -17.99 -4.52
C ALA A 58 -14.72 -18.11 -5.37
N THR A 59 -14.68 -17.67 -6.63
CA THR A 59 -15.81 -17.80 -7.56
C THR A 59 -16.25 -19.24 -7.70
N LYS A 60 -15.33 -20.19 -7.84
CA LYS A 60 -15.61 -21.63 -7.94
C LYS A 60 -16.16 -22.17 -6.61
N LYS A 61 -15.50 -21.83 -5.49
CA LYS A 61 -15.85 -22.35 -4.16
C LYS A 61 -17.27 -21.99 -3.75
N PHE A 62 -17.70 -20.78 -4.05
CA PHE A 62 -19.01 -20.26 -3.66
C PHE A 62 -20.07 -20.39 -4.76
N ALA A 63 -19.78 -21.08 -5.88
CA ALA A 63 -20.69 -21.19 -7.04
C ALA A 63 -22.05 -21.79 -6.74
N SER A 64 -22.16 -22.66 -5.71
CA SER A 64 -23.44 -23.24 -5.27
C SER A 64 -24.30 -22.26 -4.44
N GLN A 65 -23.70 -21.18 -3.91
CA GLN A 65 -24.35 -20.20 -3.02
C GLN A 65 -24.61 -18.88 -3.72
N THR A 66 -23.71 -18.45 -4.60
CA THR A 66 -23.81 -17.17 -5.32
C THR A 66 -23.06 -17.20 -6.65
N LYS A 67 -23.46 -16.36 -7.58
CA LYS A 67 -22.66 -16.02 -8.75
C LYS A 67 -21.77 -14.83 -8.39
N LEU A 68 -20.59 -15.11 -7.83
CA LEU A 68 -19.59 -14.06 -7.53
C LEU A 68 -19.00 -13.51 -8.83
N THR A 69 -19.12 -12.19 -9.01
CA THR A 69 -18.54 -11.46 -10.15
C THR A 69 -17.57 -10.41 -9.62
N SER A 70 -16.33 -10.50 -10.04
CA SER A 70 -15.30 -9.53 -9.65
C SER A 70 -15.05 -8.52 -10.76
N SER A 71 -14.79 -7.27 -10.38
CA SER A 71 -14.43 -6.17 -11.29
C SER A 71 -13.14 -5.50 -10.80
N VAL A 72 -12.13 -5.48 -11.67
CA VAL A 72 -10.92 -4.68 -11.46
C VAL A 72 -11.21 -3.26 -11.93
N ILE A 73 -11.25 -2.33 -11.00
CA ILE A 73 -11.60 -0.93 -11.24
C ILE A 73 -10.31 -0.14 -11.48
N GLY A 74 -10.21 0.46 -12.66
CA GLY A 74 -9.12 1.38 -13.00
C GLY A 74 -9.41 2.83 -12.65
N GLY A 75 -8.38 3.68 -12.75
CA GLY A 75 -8.47 5.10 -12.42
C GLY A 75 -8.55 5.37 -10.91
N ASP A 76 -9.17 6.48 -10.53
CA ASP A 76 -9.39 6.83 -9.12
C ASP A 76 -10.47 5.94 -8.51
N PHE A 77 -10.02 4.89 -7.83
CA PHE A 77 -10.87 3.90 -7.17
C PHE A 77 -11.73 4.54 -6.07
N LYS A 78 -11.12 5.37 -5.22
CA LYS A 78 -11.80 6.07 -4.12
C LYS A 78 -12.95 6.93 -4.63
N GLN A 79 -12.65 7.78 -5.61
CA GLN A 79 -13.67 8.68 -6.18
C GLN A 79 -14.83 7.90 -6.78
N LYS A 80 -14.55 6.80 -7.50
CA LYS A 80 -15.58 5.95 -8.08
C LYS A 80 -16.44 5.27 -7.00
N LEU A 81 -15.80 4.75 -5.95
CA LEU A 81 -16.52 4.13 -4.83
C LEU A 81 -17.42 5.15 -4.14
N LEU A 82 -16.92 6.32 -3.77
CA LEU A 82 -17.68 7.38 -3.11
C LEU A 82 -18.87 7.86 -3.95
N THR A 83 -18.65 8.07 -5.26
CA THR A 83 -19.71 8.47 -6.20
C THR A 83 -20.82 7.43 -6.26
N THR A 84 -20.46 6.15 -6.33
CA THR A 84 -21.39 5.02 -6.39
C THR A 84 -22.19 4.89 -5.09
N MET A 85 -21.52 4.98 -3.95
CA MET A 85 -22.16 4.93 -2.63
C MET A 85 -23.10 6.12 -2.41
N THR A 86 -22.72 7.32 -2.87
CA THR A 86 -23.57 8.53 -2.76
C THR A 86 -24.80 8.42 -3.64
N SER A 87 -24.66 7.94 -4.88
CA SER A 87 -25.79 7.76 -5.81
C SER A 87 -26.66 6.56 -5.46
N ARG A 88 -26.18 5.64 -4.61
CA ARG A 88 -26.79 4.35 -4.29
C ARG A 88 -27.11 3.49 -5.52
N ARG A 89 -26.33 3.65 -6.59
CA ARG A 89 -26.48 2.89 -7.83
C ARG A 89 -25.20 2.12 -8.13
N TYR A 90 -25.34 0.83 -8.44
CA TYR A 90 -24.24 -0.07 -8.76
C TYR A 90 -23.18 -0.18 -7.64
N VAL A 91 -23.64 -0.03 -6.38
CA VAL A 91 -22.79 -0.24 -5.22
C VAL A 91 -22.39 -1.71 -5.19
N PRO A 92 -21.07 -2.05 -5.09
CA PRO A 92 -20.67 -3.45 -4.99
C PRO A 92 -21.10 -4.06 -3.65
N ASP A 93 -21.27 -5.37 -3.61
CA ASP A 93 -21.60 -6.08 -2.37
C ASP A 93 -20.38 -6.25 -1.47
N ILE A 94 -19.18 -6.37 -2.09
CA ILE A 94 -17.87 -6.37 -1.43
C ILE A 94 -16.99 -5.35 -2.15
N THR A 95 -16.31 -4.50 -1.41
CA THR A 95 -15.39 -3.51 -1.97
C THR A 95 -14.04 -3.51 -1.29
N GLY A 96 -12.97 -3.29 -2.06
CA GLY A 96 -11.69 -2.91 -1.52
C GLY A 96 -11.72 -1.48 -0.95
N ILE A 97 -10.89 -1.21 0.05
CA ILE A 97 -10.54 0.13 0.53
C ILE A 97 -9.02 0.14 0.72
N LYS A 98 -8.34 1.11 0.10
CA LYS A 98 -6.89 1.28 0.29
C LYS A 98 -6.59 1.79 1.70
N GLY A 99 -5.40 1.46 2.22
CA GLY A 99 -5.01 1.87 3.57
C GLY A 99 -5.00 3.38 3.76
N GLU A 100 -4.51 4.11 2.78
CA GLU A 100 -4.50 5.58 2.76
C GLU A 100 -5.90 6.20 2.71
N ASP A 101 -6.90 5.46 2.23
CA ASP A 101 -8.29 5.90 2.12
C ASP A 101 -9.15 5.48 3.33
N MET A 102 -8.75 4.45 4.06
CA MET A 102 -9.52 3.93 5.18
C MET A 102 -9.85 5.00 6.23
N PRO A 103 -8.91 5.86 6.66
CA PRO A 103 -9.23 6.89 7.64
C PRO A 103 -10.35 7.83 7.20
N ALA A 104 -10.43 8.14 5.90
CA ALA A 104 -11.50 8.97 5.36
C ALA A 104 -12.86 8.24 5.26
N MET A 105 -12.89 6.91 5.34
CA MET A 105 -14.12 6.11 5.34
C MET A 105 -14.69 5.88 6.76
N LEU A 106 -13.84 5.94 7.79
CA LEU A 106 -14.26 5.69 9.18
C LEU A 106 -15.36 6.65 9.68
N PRO A 107 -15.37 7.96 9.37
CA PRO A 107 -16.49 8.84 9.73
C PRO A 107 -17.81 8.44 9.10
N ASP A 108 -17.78 7.80 7.93
CA ASP A 108 -18.94 7.31 7.17
C ASP A 108 -19.22 5.81 7.44
N ALA A 109 -18.79 5.28 8.60
CA ALA A 109 -18.91 3.86 8.94
C ALA A 109 -20.34 3.31 8.85
N ASP A 110 -21.37 4.14 8.98
CA ASP A 110 -22.78 3.74 8.84
C ASP A 110 -23.14 3.33 7.40
N ARG A 111 -22.27 3.60 6.42
CA ARG A 111 -22.44 3.10 5.04
C ARG A 111 -21.91 1.68 4.87
N PHE A 112 -21.24 1.14 5.88
CA PHE A 112 -20.64 -0.21 5.87
C PHE A 112 -21.24 -1.06 6.98
N VAL A 113 -21.24 -2.35 6.76
CA VAL A 113 -21.65 -3.34 7.77
C VAL A 113 -20.57 -3.44 8.85
N ASP A 114 -20.98 -3.40 10.12
CA ASP A 114 -20.04 -3.75 11.21
C ASP A 114 -19.75 -5.25 11.17
N LEU A 115 -18.54 -5.61 10.73
CA LEU A 115 -18.10 -6.99 10.57
C LEU A 115 -18.05 -7.75 11.90
N ASN A 116 -18.01 -7.06 13.05
CA ASN A 116 -18.10 -7.72 14.36
C ASN A 116 -19.45 -8.41 14.54
N THR A 117 -20.54 -7.86 13.99
CA THR A 117 -21.87 -8.49 14.02
C THR A 117 -21.91 -9.82 13.25
N LEU A 118 -20.98 -10.01 12.33
CA LEU A 118 -20.81 -11.22 11.53
C LEU A 118 -19.75 -12.18 12.10
N GLY A 119 -19.17 -11.84 13.27
CA GLY A 119 -18.23 -12.70 13.98
C GLY A 119 -16.75 -12.39 13.71
N ALA A 120 -16.41 -11.27 13.10
CA ALA A 120 -15.03 -10.88 12.80
C ALA A 120 -14.15 -10.86 14.06
N ALA A 121 -14.66 -10.44 15.21
CA ALA A 121 -13.92 -10.39 16.47
C ALA A 121 -13.25 -11.73 16.85
N LYS A 122 -13.83 -12.88 16.43
CA LYS A 122 -13.27 -14.23 16.67
C LYS A 122 -11.99 -14.49 15.88
N LEU A 123 -11.75 -13.72 14.83
CA LEU A 123 -10.60 -13.85 13.94
C LEU A 123 -9.48 -12.85 14.26
N LYS A 124 -9.74 -11.86 15.12
CA LYS A 124 -8.82 -10.76 15.44
C LYS A 124 -7.40 -11.24 15.79
N SER A 125 -7.27 -12.30 16.57
CA SER A 125 -5.96 -12.82 17.00
C SER A 125 -5.11 -13.44 15.87
N GLN A 126 -5.70 -13.66 14.68
CA GLN A 126 -5.00 -14.19 13.52
C GLN A 126 -4.31 -13.07 12.70
N TYR A 127 -4.66 -11.82 12.95
CA TYR A 127 -4.19 -10.64 12.23
C TYR A 127 -3.33 -9.76 13.12
N LEU A 128 -2.44 -8.98 12.53
CA LEU A 128 -1.67 -7.98 13.26
C LEU A 128 -2.59 -6.96 13.91
N SER A 129 -2.40 -6.71 15.22
CA SER A 129 -3.30 -5.90 16.03
C SER A 129 -3.40 -4.45 15.56
N TRP A 130 -2.27 -3.87 15.13
CA TRP A 130 -2.21 -2.51 14.61
C TRP A 130 -2.98 -2.39 13.28
N LYS A 131 -2.86 -3.40 12.39
CA LYS A 131 -3.60 -3.41 11.11
C LYS A 131 -5.09 -3.59 11.32
N TRP A 132 -5.47 -4.45 12.26
CA TRP A 132 -6.87 -4.63 12.62
C TRP A 132 -7.48 -3.33 13.16
N ALA A 133 -6.72 -2.59 14.00
CA ALA A 133 -7.17 -1.32 14.57
C ALA A 133 -7.42 -0.25 13.49
N GLN A 134 -6.64 -0.23 12.40
CA GLN A 134 -6.84 0.72 11.29
C GLN A 134 -8.19 0.55 10.57
N GLY A 135 -8.79 -0.64 10.60
CA GLY A 135 -10.12 -0.91 10.02
C GLY A 135 -11.29 -0.61 10.97
N MET A 136 -11.00 -0.12 12.20
CA MET A 136 -11.99 0.10 13.25
C MET A 136 -12.26 1.58 13.48
N THR A 137 -13.51 1.90 13.76
CA THR A 137 -13.90 3.21 14.29
C THR A 137 -13.54 3.35 15.77
N THR A 138 -13.56 4.58 16.29
CA THR A 138 -13.30 4.85 17.70
C THR A 138 -14.35 4.26 18.65
N ASP A 139 -15.61 4.07 18.18
CA ASP A 139 -16.69 3.40 18.90
C ASP A 139 -16.69 1.87 18.74
N GLY A 140 -15.68 1.32 18.05
CA GLY A 140 -15.41 -0.12 17.98
C GLY A 140 -16.04 -0.90 16.83
N LYS A 141 -16.72 -0.24 15.86
CA LYS A 141 -17.19 -0.90 14.64
C LYS A 141 -16.01 -1.28 13.76
N LEU A 142 -15.97 -2.51 13.24
CA LEU A 142 -14.99 -2.95 12.25
C LEU A 142 -15.61 -2.86 10.85
N ILE A 143 -15.19 -1.90 10.04
CA ILE A 143 -15.69 -1.76 8.66
C ILE A 143 -14.74 -2.31 7.61
N GLY A 144 -13.45 -2.47 7.94
CA GLY A 144 -12.42 -2.96 7.04
C GLY A 144 -11.79 -4.27 7.52
N PHE A 145 -11.88 -5.33 6.72
CA PHE A 145 -11.19 -6.60 7.01
C PHE A 145 -9.82 -6.62 6.32
N PRO A 146 -8.70 -6.85 7.05
CA PRO A 146 -7.35 -6.64 6.52
C PRO A 146 -6.99 -7.55 5.33
N ILE A 147 -6.54 -6.97 4.21
CA ILE A 147 -5.99 -7.69 3.06
C ILE A 147 -4.50 -7.92 3.25
N ASP A 148 -3.74 -6.84 3.27
CA ASP A 148 -2.29 -6.81 3.26
C ASP A 148 -1.75 -5.65 4.12
N ILE A 149 -0.44 -5.58 4.22
CA ILE A 149 0.29 -4.52 4.90
C ILE A 149 1.50 -4.09 4.08
N GLY A 150 2.06 -2.93 4.39
CA GLY A 150 3.24 -2.37 3.72
C GLY A 150 4.45 -2.21 4.65
N PRO A 151 5.01 -3.28 5.26
CA PRO A 151 6.19 -3.15 6.08
C PRO A 151 7.35 -2.61 5.24
N THR A 152 8.01 -1.55 5.72
CA THR A 152 9.13 -0.95 5.00
C THR A 152 10.44 -1.67 5.25
N ALA A 153 11.30 -1.65 4.22
CA ALA A 153 12.67 -2.11 4.28
C ALA A 153 13.56 -1.27 3.35
N MET A 154 14.86 -1.45 3.47
CA MET A 154 15.86 -0.90 2.57
C MET A 154 16.17 -1.93 1.48
N PHE A 155 15.74 -1.67 0.26
CA PHE A 155 16.22 -2.37 -0.93
C PHE A 155 17.51 -1.72 -1.41
N TYR A 156 18.55 -2.51 -1.76
CA TYR A 156 19.82 -1.94 -2.20
C TYR A 156 20.51 -2.79 -3.27
N ARG A 157 21.30 -2.14 -4.11
CA ARG A 157 22.11 -2.73 -5.16
C ARG A 157 23.42 -3.23 -4.56
N SER A 158 23.47 -4.53 -4.24
CA SER A 158 24.64 -5.14 -3.62
C SER A 158 25.90 -5.06 -4.48
N ASP A 159 25.77 -5.06 -5.81
CA ASP A 159 26.89 -4.90 -6.74
C ASP A 159 27.44 -3.46 -6.75
N LEU A 160 26.59 -2.43 -6.65
CA LEU A 160 27.01 -1.04 -6.53
C LEU A 160 27.63 -0.77 -5.15
N PHE A 161 27.06 -1.35 -4.09
CA PHE A 161 27.65 -1.29 -2.75
C PHE A 161 29.03 -1.93 -2.73
N ALA A 162 29.20 -3.11 -3.33
CA ALA A 162 30.53 -3.74 -3.47
C ALA A 162 31.52 -2.84 -4.22
N GLN A 163 31.10 -2.21 -5.33
CA GLN A 163 31.95 -1.30 -6.10
C GLN A 163 32.37 -0.07 -5.29
N ALA A 164 31.53 0.39 -4.37
CA ALA A 164 31.82 1.50 -3.45
C ALA A 164 32.60 1.07 -2.19
N GLY A 165 32.91 -0.22 -2.03
CA GLY A 165 33.57 -0.73 -0.82
C GLY A 165 32.65 -0.83 0.40
N LEU A 166 31.34 -0.74 0.19
CA LEU A 166 30.32 -0.88 1.24
C LEU A 166 29.97 -2.36 1.48
N PRO A 167 29.43 -2.72 2.65
CA PRO A 167 28.98 -4.08 2.93
C PRO A 167 27.87 -4.50 1.95
N THR A 168 27.82 -5.80 1.65
CA THR A 168 26.85 -6.38 0.70
C THR A 168 25.95 -7.44 1.33
N ASP A 169 26.33 -7.99 2.47
CA ASP A 169 25.51 -8.93 3.23
C ASP A 169 24.38 -8.18 3.97
N PRO A 170 23.11 -8.61 3.87
CA PRO A 170 21.98 -7.88 4.44
C PRO A 170 22.08 -7.64 5.95
N THR A 171 22.59 -8.60 6.70
CA THR A 171 22.77 -8.47 8.16
C THR A 171 23.82 -7.43 8.50
N THR A 172 24.94 -7.46 7.77
CA THR A 172 26.01 -6.49 7.94
C THR A 172 25.57 -5.09 7.52
N VAL A 173 24.83 -4.96 6.41
CA VAL A 173 24.25 -3.69 5.95
C VAL A 173 23.32 -3.12 7.02
N ALA A 174 22.37 -3.91 7.54
CA ALA A 174 21.46 -3.48 8.60
C ALA A 174 22.19 -3.06 9.88
N ALA A 175 23.29 -3.73 10.23
CA ALA A 175 24.08 -3.40 11.42
C ALA A 175 24.91 -2.11 11.27
N GLN A 176 25.43 -1.82 10.06
CA GLN A 176 26.25 -0.64 9.77
C GLN A 176 25.47 0.58 9.30
N MET A 177 24.20 0.40 8.94
CA MET A 177 23.29 1.46 8.50
C MET A 177 22.04 1.46 9.38
N LYS A 178 22.25 1.35 10.71
CA LYS A 178 21.18 1.21 11.69
C LYS A 178 20.40 2.51 11.89
N THR A 179 21.06 3.65 11.66
CA THR A 179 20.47 4.99 11.79
C THR A 179 20.44 5.70 10.45
N TRP A 180 19.58 6.72 10.30
CA TRP A 180 19.54 7.54 9.10
C TRP A 180 20.89 8.19 8.80
N ASP A 181 21.64 8.63 9.82
CA ASP A 181 22.95 9.23 9.65
C ASP A 181 23.98 8.26 9.10
N GLU A 182 24.00 7.03 9.58
CA GLU A 182 24.90 5.97 9.07
C GLU A 182 24.52 5.59 7.63
N TYR A 183 23.23 5.48 7.32
CA TYR A 183 22.74 5.22 5.97
C TYR A 183 23.14 6.34 5.00
N PHE A 184 22.99 7.60 5.39
CA PHE A 184 23.38 8.74 4.56
C PHE A 184 24.92 8.83 4.38
N ALA A 185 25.69 8.50 5.41
CA ALA A 185 27.17 8.42 5.30
C ALA A 185 27.57 7.38 4.24
N ALA A 186 26.93 6.20 4.23
CA ALA A 186 27.15 5.21 3.18
C ALA A 186 26.73 5.74 1.79
N GLY A 187 25.69 6.55 1.70
CA GLY A 187 25.27 7.22 0.47
C GLY A 187 26.28 8.19 -0.09
N VAL A 188 26.93 8.96 0.78
CA VAL A 188 28.01 9.86 0.38
C VAL A 188 29.21 9.08 -0.19
N GLU A 189 29.60 7.98 0.44
CA GLU A 189 30.67 7.11 -0.06
C GLU A 189 30.27 6.43 -1.38
N LEU A 190 29.00 5.99 -1.52
CA LEU A 190 28.48 5.42 -2.76
C LEU A 190 28.56 6.43 -3.91
N HIS A 191 28.04 7.65 -3.71
CA HIS A 191 28.05 8.70 -4.74
C HIS A 191 29.46 9.16 -5.11
N LYS A 192 30.36 9.24 -4.13
CA LYS A 192 31.78 9.55 -4.35
C LYS A 192 32.47 8.48 -5.19
N ALA A 193 32.21 7.20 -4.92
CA ALA A 193 32.78 6.08 -5.68
C ALA A 193 32.17 5.95 -7.09
N ILE A 194 30.87 6.25 -7.22
CA ILE A 194 30.10 6.13 -8.46
C ILE A 194 29.31 7.42 -8.67
N PRO A 195 29.87 8.48 -9.28
CA PRO A 195 29.25 9.81 -9.34
C PRO A 195 27.89 9.89 -10.07
N LYS A 196 27.49 8.83 -10.78
CA LYS A 196 26.17 8.74 -11.46
C LYS A 196 25.11 7.99 -10.65
N THR A 197 25.49 7.46 -9.48
CA THR A 197 24.61 6.71 -8.59
C THR A 197 24.34 7.53 -7.34
N TYR A 198 23.09 7.72 -7.01
CA TYR A 198 22.60 8.36 -5.80
C TYR A 198 22.10 7.29 -4.83
N LEU A 199 22.09 7.61 -3.54
CA LEU A 199 21.63 6.65 -2.54
C LEU A 199 20.11 6.44 -2.65
N VAL A 200 19.34 7.53 -2.70
CA VAL A 200 17.88 7.51 -2.71
C VAL A 200 17.31 8.09 -4.00
N ASP A 201 16.10 7.72 -4.30
CA ASP A 201 15.35 8.20 -5.46
C ASP A 201 14.82 9.62 -5.26
N ASN A 202 14.23 9.94 -4.10
CA ASN A 202 13.74 11.28 -3.77
C ASN A 202 13.65 11.49 -2.24
N ALA A 203 13.60 12.76 -1.83
CA ALA A 203 13.46 13.15 -0.42
C ALA A 203 12.09 12.79 0.17
N GLY A 204 11.04 12.73 -0.65
CA GLY A 204 9.67 12.43 -0.22
C GLY A 204 9.52 11.02 0.38
N ASP A 205 10.24 10.02 -0.15
CA ASP A 205 10.18 8.65 0.37
C ASP A 205 10.87 8.53 1.72
N ILE A 206 11.95 9.27 1.95
CA ILE A 206 12.60 9.38 3.27
C ILE A 206 11.65 10.05 4.26
N PHE A 207 11.01 11.16 3.87
CA PHE A 207 10.02 11.84 4.70
C PHE A 207 8.88 10.88 5.09
N THR A 208 8.34 10.13 4.13
CA THR A 208 7.29 9.11 4.37
C THR A 208 7.72 8.07 5.41
N ALA A 209 8.94 7.53 5.26
CA ALA A 209 9.46 6.52 6.16
C ALA A 209 9.60 7.06 7.59
N VAL A 210 10.20 8.26 7.76
CA VAL A 210 10.43 8.86 9.07
C VAL A 210 9.12 9.28 9.76
N VAL A 211 8.15 9.86 9.01
CA VAL A 211 6.81 10.12 9.55
C VAL A 211 6.14 8.83 10.00
N GLY A 212 6.29 7.74 9.21
CA GLY A 212 5.74 6.43 9.56
C GLY A 212 6.41 5.74 10.75
N GLN A 213 7.64 6.11 11.09
CA GLN A 213 8.38 5.65 12.27
C GLN A 213 7.99 6.39 13.55
N SER A 214 7.41 7.58 13.43
CA SER A 214 6.97 8.37 14.59
C SER A 214 5.68 7.82 15.19
N GLY A 215 5.40 8.13 16.45
CA GLY A 215 4.15 7.76 17.11
C GLY A 215 2.94 8.60 16.70
N SER A 216 3.14 9.65 15.91
CA SER A 216 2.13 10.65 15.53
C SER A 216 2.30 11.08 14.10
N ARG A 217 1.20 11.46 13.44
CA ARG A 217 1.21 12.04 12.09
C ARG A 217 0.89 13.54 12.18
N PHE A 218 0.13 14.07 11.22
CA PHE A 218 -0.14 15.52 11.09
C PHE A 218 -1.29 16.01 11.96
N ILE A 219 -2.17 15.09 12.37
CA ILE A 219 -3.32 15.37 13.23
C ILE A 219 -3.32 14.33 14.35
N ASP A 220 -3.43 14.76 15.60
CA ASP A 220 -3.46 13.86 16.74
C ASP A 220 -4.86 13.25 16.98
N SER A 221 -4.96 12.30 17.89
CA SER A 221 -6.21 11.62 18.23
C SER A 221 -7.27 12.52 18.89
N SER A 222 -6.90 13.72 19.32
CA SER A 222 -7.83 14.74 19.79
C SER A 222 -8.38 15.62 18.67
N GLY A 223 -7.90 15.40 17.42
CA GLY A 223 -8.28 16.18 16.25
C GLY A 223 -7.51 17.48 16.08
N LYS A 224 -6.40 17.68 16.82
CA LYS A 224 -5.58 18.89 16.74
C LYS A 224 -4.50 18.74 15.67
N PHE A 225 -4.23 19.81 14.92
CA PHE A 225 -3.10 19.88 14.00
C PHE A 225 -1.76 19.87 14.78
N VAL A 226 -0.90 18.93 14.44
CA VAL A 226 0.44 18.73 15.01
C VAL A 226 1.52 18.63 13.92
N GLY A 227 1.19 19.01 12.70
CA GLY A 227 2.09 18.97 11.55
C GLY A 227 3.24 19.97 11.63
N ASP A 228 3.19 20.96 12.52
CA ASP A 228 4.26 21.93 12.77
C ASP A 228 5.15 21.57 13.97
N GLN A 229 4.95 20.38 14.59
CA GLN A 229 5.70 19.96 15.76
C GLN A 229 6.99 19.21 15.41
N ASP A 230 7.83 18.97 16.44
CA ASP A 230 9.18 18.44 16.31
C ASP A 230 9.27 17.11 15.57
N HIS A 231 8.29 16.21 15.70
CA HIS A 231 8.32 14.91 15.02
C HIS A 231 8.20 15.03 13.49
N ILE A 232 7.38 15.96 12.98
CA ILE A 232 7.29 16.25 11.55
C ILE A 232 8.48 17.10 11.08
N ARG A 233 8.95 18.03 11.92
CA ARG A 233 10.17 18.79 11.62
C ARG A 233 11.39 17.88 11.52
N THR A 234 11.54 16.91 12.41
CA THR A 234 12.61 15.89 12.34
C THR A 234 12.54 15.09 11.05
N ALA A 235 11.33 14.65 10.66
CA ALA A 235 11.16 13.94 9.39
C ALA A 235 11.54 14.81 8.19
N TRP A 236 11.14 16.09 8.20
CA TRP A 236 11.50 17.07 7.19
C TRP A 236 13.02 17.26 7.09
N ASP A 237 13.69 17.52 8.21
CA ASP A 237 15.13 17.77 8.24
C ASP A 237 15.91 16.52 7.81
N THR A 238 15.44 15.33 8.18
CA THR A 238 16.02 14.05 7.73
C THR A 238 15.90 13.91 6.21
N ALA A 239 14.73 14.19 5.63
CA ALA A 239 14.54 14.15 4.19
C ALA A 239 15.42 15.18 3.45
N VAL A 240 15.43 16.44 3.91
CA VAL A 240 16.24 17.53 3.32
C VAL A 240 17.74 17.22 3.38
N LYS A 241 18.18 16.44 4.37
CA LYS A 241 19.59 16.04 4.50
C LYS A 241 20.08 15.25 3.28
N THR A 242 19.22 14.45 2.62
CA THR A 242 19.58 13.74 1.38
C THR A 242 19.91 14.70 0.24
N VAL A 243 19.15 15.77 0.11
CA VAL A 243 19.37 16.85 -0.88
C VAL A 243 20.66 17.60 -0.56
N THR A 244 20.86 17.99 0.70
CA THR A 244 22.02 18.76 1.15
C THR A 244 23.34 17.99 0.97
N LEU A 245 23.31 16.66 1.20
CA LEU A 245 24.46 15.78 1.01
C LEU A 245 24.69 15.39 -0.46
N GLY A 246 23.79 15.75 -1.38
CA GLY A 246 23.89 15.42 -2.80
C GLY A 246 23.72 13.93 -3.10
N ILE A 247 22.98 13.20 -2.26
CA ILE A 247 22.75 11.75 -2.39
C ILE A 247 21.34 11.40 -2.87
N ASP A 248 20.57 12.39 -3.26
CA ASP A 248 19.20 12.33 -3.74
C ASP A 248 19.19 12.45 -5.28
N ALA A 249 18.58 11.48 -5.96
CA ALA A 249 18.45 11.47 -7.42
C ALA A 249 17.33 12.39 -7.92
N LYS A 250 16.47 12.92 -7.03
CA LYS A 250 15.37 13.86 -7.32
C LYS A 250 14.36 13.33 -8.34
N ILE A 251 14.06 12.04 -8.27
CA ILE A 251 13.16 11.36 -9.19
C ILE A 251 11.74 11.41 -8.66
N ASN A 252 10.95 12.35 -9.17
CA ASN A 252 9.55 12.57 -8.78
C ASN A 252 8.57 12.36 -9.94
N ASP A 253 8.99 11.63 -10.98
CA ASP A 253 8.22 11.44 -12.21
C ASP A 253 8.24 9.99 -12.72
N ASN A 254 7.70 9.77 -13.90
CA ASN A 254 7.61 8.46 -14.55
C ASN A 254 8.96 7.88 -15.00
N SER A 255 10.08 8.55 -14.79
CA SER A 255 11.42 8.08 -15.17
C SER A 255 12.00 7.06 -14.17
N TRP A 256 11.31 6.79 -13.06
CA TRP A 256 11.77 5.93 -11.96
C TRP A 256 12.25 4.55 -12.47
N ASN A 257 11.45 3.86 -13.30
CA ASN A 257 11.80 2.55 -13.84
C ASN A 257 13.14 2.57 -14.61
N GLY A 258 13.35 3.59 -15.44
CA GLY A 258 14.60 3.77 -16.19
C GLY A 258 15.79 4.02 -15.27
N ASN A 259 15.62 4.80 -14.22
CA ASN A 259 16.66 5.12 -13.26
C ASN A 259 17.03 3.90 -12.39
N ILE A 260 16.06 3.08 -11.99
CA ILE A 260 16.31 1.79 -11.32
C ILE A 260 17.12 0.86 -12.25
N ALA A 261 16.69 0.70 -13.50
CA ALA A 261 17.35 -0.17 -14.46
C ALA A 261 18.79 0.27 -14.77
N ASN A 262 19.04 1.57 -14.86
CA ASN A 262 20.34 2.13 -15.22
C ASN A 262 21.32 2.25 -14.04
N GLY A 263 20.86 1.99 -12.80
CA GLY A 263 21.70 2.12 -11.58
C GLY A 263 21.93 3.56 -11.15
N THR A 264 21.06 4.49 -11.53
CA THR A 264 21.05 5.87 -11.01
C THR A 264 20.72 5.87 -9.52
N VAL A 265 19.88 4.93 -9.07
CA VAL A 265 19.47 4.74 -7.68
C VAL A 265 20.16 3.50 -7.12
N GLY A 266 20.90 3.65 -6.03
CA GLY A 266 21.61 2.58 -5.35
C GLY A 266 20.80 1.88 -4.27
N SER A 267 19.80 2.55 -3.72
CA SER A 267 18.92 2.04 -2.68
C SER A 267 17.53 2.66 -2.77
N VAL A 268 16.50 1.95 -2.30
CA VAL A 268 15.12 2.41 -2.19
C VAL A 268 14.62 2.07 -0.78
N ILE A 269 14.09 3.05 -0.07
CA ILE A 269 13.36 2.81 1.18
C ILE A 269 11.89 2.66 0.82
N GLY A 270 11.33 1.48 1.03
CA GLY A 270 9.96 1.23 0.60
C GLY A 270 9.31 0.01 1.22
N ALA A 271 8.02 -0.14 0.98
CA ALA A 271 7.24 -1.29 1.45
C ALA A 271 7.57 -2.57 0.69
N ALA A 272 7.17 -3.72 1.23
CA ALA A 272 7.42 -5.03 0.65
C ALA A 272 6.97 -5.16 -0.83
N TRP A 273 5.91 -4.45 -1.24
CA TRP A 273 5.42 -4.45 -2.62
C TRP A 273 6.37 -3.76 -3.62
N HIS A 274 7.32 -2.91 -3.17
CA HIS A 274 8.39 -2.37 -4.04
C HIS A 274 9.29 -3.47 -4.62
N ALA A 275 9.33 -4.66 -4.00
CA ALA A 275 10.05 -5.80 -4.57
C ALA A 275 9.58 -6.10 -6.00
N LEU A 276 8.25 -6.12 -6.23
CA LEU A 276 7.68 -6.36 -7.54
C LEU A 276 7.92 -5.18 -8.50
N ASP A 277 7.84 -3.94 -8.00
CA ASP A 277 8.09 -2.75 -8.82
C ASP A 277 9.56 -2.72 -9.31
N ILE A 278 10.51 -3.03 -8.43
CA ILE A 278 11.94 -3.11 -8.76
C ILE A 278 12.20 -4.24 -9.78
N GLU A 279 11.59 -5.42 -9.58
CA GLU A 279 11.71 -6.54 -10.49
C GLU A 279 11.15 -6.21 -11.89
N GLN A 280 9.99 -5.56 -11.94
CA GLN A 280 9.38 -5.14 -13.21
C GLN A 280 10.17 -4.02 -13.91
N ALA A 281 10.72 -3.08 -13.15
CA ALA A 281 11.54 -2.00 -13.69
C ALA A 281 12.87 -2.50 -14.24
N ALA A 282 13.49 -3.51 -13.61
CA ALA A 282 14.85 -3.94 -13.92
C ALA A 282 15.02 -5.48 -13.90
N PRO A 283 14.29 -6.25 -14.72
CA PRO A 283 14.34 -7.72 -14.68
C PRO A 283 15.75 -8.28 -14.97
N ALA A 284 16.58 -7.55 -15.72
CA ALA A 284 17.96 -7.92 -16.00
C ALA A 284 18.90 -7.83 -14.77
N LEU A 285 18.47 -7.18 -13.68
CA LEU A 285 19.23 -7.04 -12.45
C LEU A 285 18.92 -8.13 -11.41
N SER A 286 18.31 -9.25 -11.83
CA SER A 286 18.09 -10.42 -10.98
C SER A 286 19.39 -10.85 -10.31
N GLY A 287 19.33 -11.05 -8.98
CA GLY A 287 20.46 -11.43 -8.15
C GLY A 287 21.34 -10.28 -7.66
N LYS A 288 21.11 -9.03 -8.13
CA LYS A 288 21.91 -7.85 -7.76
C LYS A 288 21.30 -7.02 -6.64
N TRP A 289 20.00 -7.18 -6.38
CA TRP A 289 19.32 -6.51 -5.29
C TRP A 289 19.33 -7.35 -4.01
N ARG A 290 19.29 -6.69 -2.87
CA ARG A 290 19.10 -7.28 -1.54
C ARG A 290 18.15 -6.41 -0.73
N VAL A 291 17.69 -6.97 0.38
CA VAL A 291 16.78 -6.30 1.33
C VAL A 291 17.42 -6.31 2.71
N ALA A 292 17.47 -5.17 3.37
CA ALA A 292 17.93 -5.01 4.75
C ALA A 292 16.88 -4.24 5.57
N ALA A 293 17.02 -4.24 6.91
CA ALA A 293 16.14 -3.47 7.77
C ALA A 293 16.26 -1.96 7.49
N THR A 294 15.13 -1.25 7.60
CA THR A 294 15.08 0.21 7.47
C THR A 294 15.87 0.87 8.62
N PRO A 295 16.66 1.92 8.36
CA PRO A 295 17.29 2.71 9.42
C PRO A 295 16.24 3.22 10.43
N ASP A 296 16.61 3.26 11.71
CA ASP A 296 15.78 3.66 12.85
C ASP A 296 14.45 2.87 13.02
N GLY A 297 14.24 1.80 12.25
CA GLY A 297 13.12 0.88 12.41
C GLY A 297 12.10 0.90 11.26
N PRO A 298 11.11 0.01 11.32
CA PRO A 298 10.12 -0.13 10.27
C PRO A 298 9.01 0.92 10.38
N SER A 299 8.36 1.18 9.24
CA SER A 299 7.09 1.90 9.14
C SER A 299 6.11 1.12 8.26
N ASP A 300 4.84 1.56 8.24
CA ASP A 300 3.83 1.05 7.32
C ASP A 300 3.64 2.02 6.15
N ASN A 301 3.80 1.51 4.93
CA ASN A 301 3.47 2.27 3.72
C ASN A 301 2.47 1.47 2.88
N GLY A 302 1.19 1.63 3.17
CA GLY A 302 0.09 1.03 2.41
C GLY A 302 -0.69 -0.03 3.17
N GLY A 303 -0.94 -1.15 2.50
CA GLY A 303 -1.90 -2.15 2.95
C GLY A 303 -3.34 -1.74 2.62
N SER A 304 -4.28 -2.68 2.80
CA SER A 304 -5.64 -2.53 2.27
C SER A 304 -6.64 -3.32 3.07
N PHE A 305 -7.92 -3.15 2.74
CA PHE A 305 -9.03 -3.80 3.42
C PHE A 305 -10.10 -4.24 2.42
N LEU A 306 -10.90 -5.26 2.77
CA LEU A 306 -12.21 -5.52 2.18
C LEU A 306 -13.30 -5.05 3.15
N ALA A 307 -14.35 -4.44 2.60
CA ALA A 307 -15.50 -3.95 3.32
C ALA A 307 -16.80 -4.40 2.66
N ILE A 308 -17.91 -4.39 3.41
CA ILE A 308 -19.24 -4.74 2.96
C ILE A 308 -20.12 -3.48 3.07
N PRO A 309 -20.52 -2.84 1.96
CA PRO A 309 -21.51 -1.77 1.99
C PRO A 309 -22.85 -2.26 2.55
N THR A 310 -23.58 -1.38 3.26
CA THR A 310 -24.91 -1.72 3.85
C THR A 310 -25.97 -2.06 2.82
N THR A 311 -25.73 -1.79 1.55
CA THR A 311 -26.60 -2.19 0.43
C THR A 311 -26.47 -3.64 0.02
N CYS A 312 -25.46 -4.38 0.57
CA CYS A 312 -25.27 -5.80 0.28
C CYS A 312 -26.49 -6.61 0.76
N PRO A 313 -27.12 -7.42 -0.12
CA PRO A 313 -28.34 -8.16 0.24
C PRO A 313 -28.07 -9.37 1.15
N ASP A 314 -26.85 -9.90 1.14
CA ASP A 314 -26.43 -11.01 2.01
C ASP A 314 -25.05 -10.75 2.62
N PRO A 315 -24.99 -9.92 3.68
CA PRO A 315 -23.72 -9.61 4.35
C PRO A 315 -23.04 -10.84 4.97
N ALA A 316 -23.81 -11.85 5.39
CA ALA A 316 -23.26 -13.05 5.99
C ALA A 316 -22.47 -13.88 4.97
N LEU A 317 -23.01 -14.06 3.76
CA LEU A 317 -22.31 -14.72 2.68
C LEU A 317 -21.11 -13.89 2.18
N ALA A 318 -21.28 -12.57 2.06
CA ALA A 318 -20.17 -11.67 1.72
C ALA A 318 -19.00 -11.79 2.70
N PHE A 319 -19.29 -11.86 3.99
CA PHE A 319 -18.27 -12.05 5.03
C PHE A 319 -17.59 -13.44 4.95
N GLN A 320 -18.32 -14.51 4.64
CA GLN A 320 -17.73 -15.83 4.40
C GLN A 320 -16.75 -15.79 3.21
N ILE A 321 -17.11 -15.08 2.13
CA ILE A 321 -16.23 -14.90 0.97
C ILE A 321 -14.98 -14.11 1.37
N ILE A 322 -15.12 -12.99 2.07
CA ILE A 322 -14.00 -12.18 2.56
C ILE A 322 -13.06 -13.02 3.41
N THR A 323 -13.57 -13.72 4.41
CA THR A 323 -12.74 -14.51 5.33
C THR A 323 -12.06 -15.68 4.64
N TRP A 324 -12.67 -16.23 3.60
CA TRP A 324 -12.02 -17.26 2.79
C TRP A 324 -10.91 -16.67 1.89
N ILE A 325 -11.17 -15.56 1.20
CA ILE A 325 -10.18 -14.86 0.35
C ILE A 325 -8.97 -14.44 1.19
N LEU A 326 -9.18 -14.00 2.42
CA LEU A 326 -8.17 -13.36 3.27
C LEU A 326 -7.67 -14.28 4.41
N ASN A 327 -7.90 -15.59 4.34
CA ASN A 327 -7.29 -16.52 5.28
C ASN A 327 -5.75 -16.59 5.09
N PRO A 328 -4.98 -17.05 6.09
CA PRO A 328 -3.52 -17.05 6.02
C PRO A 328 -2.94 -17.73 4.77
N THR A 329 -3.51 -18.85 4.32
CA THR A 329 -3.03 -19.57 3.13
C THR A 329 -3.24 -18.75 1.86
N ASN A 330 -4.38 -18.10 1.71
CA ASN A 330 -4.67 -17.28 0.55
C ASN A 330 -3.94 -15.94 0.59
N GLN A 331 -3.66 -15.38 1.77
CA GLN A 331 -2.78 -14.22 1.90
C GLN A 331 -1.34 -14.56 1.49
N ALA A 332 -0.84 -15.76 1.83
CA ALA A 332 0.46 -16.23 1.35
C ALA A 332 0.50 -16.34 -0.19
N ARG A 333 -0.59 -16.77 -0.84
CA ARG A 333 -0.72 -16.75 -2.30
C ARG A 333 -0.76 -15.30 -2.84
N GLY A 334 -1.45 -14.39 -2.15
CA GLY A 334 -1.46 -12.96 -2.49
C GLY A 334 -0.05 -12.38 -2.55
N PHE A 335 0.83 -12.81 -1.66
CA PHE A 335 2.23 -12.40 -1.69
C PHE A 335 2.95 -12.91 -2.95
N THR A 336 2.81 -14.17 -3.30
CA THR A 336 3.48 -14.73 -4.50
C THR A 336 2.91 -14.19 -5.81
N ASP A 337 1.61 -13.90 -5.86
CA ASP A 337 0.93 -13.48 -7.09
C ASP A 337 1.05 -11.97 -7.35
N GLU A 338 1.03 -11.15 -6.28
CA GLU A 338 0.87 -9.70 -6.38
C GLU A 338 1.73 -8.91 -5.36
N ALA A 339 2.71 -9.57 -4.71
CA ALA A 339 3.54 -8.99 -3.64
C ALA A 339 2.74 -8.34 -2.49
N LEU A 340 1.53 -8.83 -2.22
CA LEU A 340 0.68 -8.39 -1.11
C LEU A 340 1.19 -9.00 0.19
N PHE A 341 1.92 -8.24 0.98
CA PHE A 341 2.52 -8.78 2.20
C PHE A 341 1.43 -9.12 3.24
N PRO A 342 1.39 -10.37 3.77
CA PRO A 342 0.27 -10.83 4.58
C PRO A 342 0.11 -10.05 5.88
N SER A 343 -1.14 -9.68 6.21
CA SER A 343 -1.52 -9.14 7.52
C SER A 343 -1.65 -10.22 8.61
N THR A 344 -1.49 -11.49 8.22
CA THR A 344 -1.60 -12.68 9.09
C THR A 344 -0.23 -13.26 9.41
N PRO A 345 0.29 -13.18 10.66
CA PRO A 345 1.60 -13.74 11.03
C PRO A 345 1.72 -15.26 10.77
N ALA A 346 0.62 -16.00 10.79
CA ALA A 346 0.62 -17.43 10.48
C ALA A 346 1.10 -17.74 9.05
N SER A 347 1.00 -16.78 8.12
CA SER A 347 1.51 -16.93 6.75
C SER A 347 3.04 -16.89 6.68
N TYR A 348 3.72 -16.27 7.64
CA TYR A 348 5.18 -16.00 7.57
C TYR A 348 6.04 -17.26 7.60
N THR A 349 5.50 -18.37 8.10
CA THR A 349 6.20 -19.67 8.12
C THR A 349 5.86 -20.56 6.92
N MET A 350 4.99 -20.11 6.02
CA MET A 350 4.61 -20.88 4.84
C MET A 350 5.70 -20.81 3.77
N SER A 351 5.84 -21.88 2.98
CA SER A 351 6.86 -21.98 1.93
C SER A 351 6.82 -20.84 0.91
N ALA A 352 5.65 -20.28 0.65
CA ALA A 352 5.46 -19.12 -0.22
C ALA A 352 6.30 -17.91 0.21
N LEU A 353 6.52 -17.72 1.53
CA LEU A 353 7.28 -16.61 2.08
C LEU A 353 8.69 -17.01 2.52
N THR A 354 8.90 -18.28 2.92
CA THR A 354 10.19 -18.76 3.45
C THR A 354 11.15 -19.27 2.37
N SER A 355 10.70 -19.36 1.13
CA SER A 355 11.55 -19.68 -0.01
C SER A 355 12.46 -18.49 -0.32
N GLY A 356 13.70 -18.80 -0.75
CA GLY A 356 14.62 -17.76 -1.21
C GLY A 356 14.12 -17.10 -2.50
N ASP A 357 14.15 -15.77 -2.53
CA ASP A 357 13.77 -15.00 -3.70
C ASP A 357 14.96 -14.89 -4.67
N LYS A 358 14.78 -15.44 -5.88
CA LYS A 358 15.82 -15.46 -6.90
C LYS A 358 16.23 -14.04 -7.34
N TYR A 359 15.28 -13.12 -7.42
CA TYR A 359 15.57 -11.75 -7.83
C TYR A 359 16.47 -11.06 -6.79
N PHE A 360 16.25 -11.34 -5.51
CA PHE A 360 17.09 -10.87 -4.40
C PHE A 360 18.25 -11.83 -4.06
N GLY A 361 18.75 -12.59 -5.07
CA GLY A 361 19.94 -13.45 -4.94
C GLY A 361 19.77 -14.63 -4.01
N GLY A 362 18.58 -15.17 -3.91
CA GLY A 362 18.24 -16.29 -3.04
C GLY A 362 17.97 -15.91 -1.59
N GLN A 363 17.90 -14.60 -1.28
CA GLN A 363 17.59 -14.12 0.07
C GLN A 363 16.14 -14.49 0.46
N LYS A 364 15.94 -14.93 1.68
CA LYS A 364 14.62 -15.10 2.29
C LYS A 364 14.16 -13.74 2.83
N THR A 365 13.48 -12.97 1.99
CA THR A 365 13.07 -11.59 2.32
C THR A 365 12.13 -11.51 3.51
N ILE A 366 11.44 -12.60 3.84
CA ILE A 366 10.59 -12.72 5.05
C ILE A 366 11.41 -12.52 6.34
N GLU A 367 12.71 -12.84 6.35
CA GLU A 367 13.59 -12.65 7.52
C GLU A 367 13.80 -11.14 7.83
N VAL A 368 13.53 -10.26 6.87
CA VAL A 368 13.52 -8.81 7.05
C VAL A 368 12.09 -8.30 7.26
N PHE A 369 11.18 -8.62 6.35
CA PHE A 369 9.82 -8.08 6.39
C PHE A 369 8.96 -8.65 7.54
N GLY A 370 9.18 -9.89 7.97
CA GLY A 370 8.43 -10.49 9.06
C GLY A 370 8.63 -9.76 10.40
N PRO A 371 9.87 -9.57 10.87
CA PRO A 371 10.17 -8.72 12.02
C PRO A 371 9.71 -7.28 11.83
N ALA A 372 9.89 -6.68 10.64
CA ALA A 372 9.42 -5.33 10.35
C ALA A 372 7.92 -5.20 10.59
N ALA A 373 7.11 -6.09 10.01
CA ALA A 373 5.64 -6.10 10.13
C ALA A 373 5.15 -6.18 11.59
N GLN A 374 5.87 -6.91 12.44
CA GLN A 374 5.52 -7.08 13.86
C GLN A 374 5.89 -5.87 14.73
N ASN A 375 6.83 -5.05 14.26
CA ASN A 375 7.37 -3.92 15.01
C ASN A 375 6.97 -2.54 14.44
N ILE A 376 6.03 -2.49 13.48
CA ILE A 376 5.45 -1.23 13.00
C ILE A 376 4.78 -0.49 14.15
N PRO A 377 5.09 0.79 14.36
CA PRO A 377 4.43 1.61 15.37
C PRO A 377 2.92 1.69 15.13
N ASN A 378 2.13 1.60 16.20
CA ASN A 378 0.71 1.88 16.09
C ASN A 378 0.49 3.39 16.03
N GLN A 379 0.03 3.89 14.89
CA GLN A 379 -0.22 5.30 14.67
C GLN A 379 -1.72 5.56 14.50
N TYR A 380 -2.18 6.65 15.10
CA TYR A 380 -3.46 7.23 14.71
C TYR A 380 -3.32 7.95 13.37
N VAL A 381 -4.23 7.70 12.45
CA VAL A 381 -4.31 8.37 11.15
C VAL A 381 -5.66 9.05 11.05
N ALA A 382 -5.66 10.37 11.01
CA ALA A 382 -6.89 11.16 10.91
C ALA A 382 -7.48 11.12 9.50
N PRO A 383 -8.80 11.31 9.32
CA PRO A 383 -9.44 11.36 8.01
C PRO A 383 -8.84 12.38 7.03
N ALA A 384 -8.32 13.49 7.55
CA ALA A 384 -7.73 14.57 6.76
C ALA A 384 -6.21 14.46 6.60
N ASP A 385 -5.52 13.47 7.22
CA ASP A 385 -4.05 13.37 7.19
C ASP A 385 -3.47 13.36 5.77
N SER A 386 -4.08 12.63 4.85
CA SER A 386 -3.62 12.57 3.45
C SER A 386 -3.67 13.94 2.77
N ALA A 387 -4.73 14.71 2.97
CA ALA A 387 -4.85 16.05 2.40
C ALA A 387 -3.89 17.04 3.07
N VAL A 388 -3.75 16.96 4.39
CA VAL A 388 -2.90 17.86 5.20
C VAL A 388 -1.42 17.60 4.97
N SER A 389 -1.02 16.36 4.65
CA SER A 389 0.38 16.03 4.36
C SER A 389 0.85 16.46 2.97
N ALA A 390 -0.04 16.56 1.98
CA ALA A 390 0.32 16.84 0.58
C ALA A 390 1.22 18.08 0.38
N PRO A 391 1.02 19.23 1.09
CA PRO A 391 1.91 20.37 0.98
C PRO A 391 3.38 20.08 1.30
N TYR A 392 3.65 19.17 2.26
CA TYR A 392 5.04 18.85 2.64
C TYR A 392 5.76 18.15 1.49
N TYR A 393 5.13 17.19 0.83
CA TYR A 393 5.70 16.51 -0.33
C TYR A 393 5.95 17.49 -1.49
N ASN A 394 4.99 18.36 -1.78
CA ASN A 394 5.15 19.38 -2.82
C ASN A 394 6.31 20.33 -2.51
N GLN A 395 6.49 20.71 -1.25
CA GLN A 395 7.56 21.60 -0.85
C GLN A 395 8.92 20.90 -0.77
N LEU A 396 8.99 19.61 -0.49
CA LEU A 396 10.23 18.81 -0.62
C LEU A 396 10.72 18.80 -2.08
N ILE A 397 9.82 18.61 -3.06
CA ILE A 397 10.16 18.74 -4.48
C ILE A 397 10.73 20.15 -4.78
N ASN A 398 10.19 21.20 -4.16
CA ASN A 398 10.75 22.55 -4.32
C ASN A 398 12.14 22.68 -3.70
N VAL A 399 12.42 22.00 -2.58
CA VAL A 399 13.78 21.96 -1.98
C VAL A 399 14.75 21.24 -2.92
N GLU A 400 14.37 20.10 -3.48
CA GLU A 400 15.16 19.39 -4.49
C GLU A 400 15.49 20.27 -5.70
N ASN A 401 14.60 21.21 -6.05
CA ASN A 401 14.76 22.18 -7.13
C ASN A 401 15.44 23.51 -6.67
N GLY A 402 15.98 23.57 -5.45
CA GLY A 402 16.81 24.68 -4.98
C GLY A 402 16.10 25.72 -4.12
N THR A 403 14.85 25.53 -3.72
CA THR A 403 14.20 26.37 -2.72
C THR A 403 14.84 26.14 -1.35
N SER A 404 15.02 27.19 -0.55
CA SER A 404 15.56 27.01 0.81
C SER A 404 14.62 26.18 1.67
N SER A 405 15.20 25.26 2.48
CA SER A 405 14.44 24.37 3.36
C SER A 405 13.48 25.12 4.29
N ASP A 406 13.93 26.22 4.91
CA ASP A 406 13.10 26.98 5.85
C ASP A 406 11.93 27.71 5.17
N SER A 407 12.14 28.25 3.97
CA SER A 407 11.05 28.83 3.19
C SER A 407 10.02 27.79 2.76
N ALA A 408 10.49 26.63 2.29
CA ALA A 408 9.64 25.52 1.88
C ALA A 408 8.87 24.92 3.07
N TRP A 409 9.53 24.74 4.22
CA TRP A 409 8.87 24.32 5.47
C TRP A 409 7.76 25.28 5.89
N SER A 410 8.05 26.58 5.92
CA SER A 410 7.06 27.60 6.31
C SER A 410 5.85 27.60 5.37
N ALA A 411 6.09 27.42 4.06
CA ALA A 411 5.02 27.28 3.07
C ALA A 411 4.21 25.99 3.26
N ALA A 412 4.87 24.85 3.52
CA ALA A 412 4.22 23.57 3.77
C ALA A 412 3.28 23.66 4.97
N VAL A 413 3.79 24.15 6.12
CA VAL A 413 3.01 24.31 7.35
C VAL A 413 1.81 25.26 7.14
N SER A 414 2.02 26.40 6.48
CA SER A 414 0.95 27.37 6.21
C SER A 414 -0.16 26.76 5.35
N GLN A 415 0.19 26.07 4.26
CA GLN A 415 -0.77 25.41 3.37
C GLN A 415 -1.48 24.28 4.07
N ALA A 416 -0.76 23.46 4.86
CA ALA A 416 -1.34 22.36 5.63
C ALA A 416 -2.38 22.87 6.64
N LYS A 417 -2.11 23.96 7.36
CA LYS A 417 -3.08 24.59 8.28
C LYS A 417 -4.31 25.11 7.56
N GLN A 418 -4.14 25.69 6.35
CA GLN A 418 -5.29 26.12 5.54
C GLN A 418 -6.17 24.94 5.12
N ILE A 419 -5.56 23.84 4.64
CA ILE A 419 -6.28 22.63 4.28
C ILE A 419 -6.98 22.02 5.50
N PHE A 420 -6.30 21.97 6.65
CA PHE A 420 -6.88 21.47 7.90
C PHE A 420 -8.12 22.26 8.30
N ALA A 421 -8.07 23.59 8.27
CA ALA A 421 -9.23 24.45 8.55
C ALA A 421 -10.38 24.22 7.55
N GLN A 422 -10.09 24.04 6.25
CA GLN A 422 -11.09 23.74 5.23
C GLN A 422 -11.77 22.36 5.44
N GLN A 423 -11.09 21.42 6.09
CA GLN A 423 -11.63 20.10 6.45
C GLN A 423 -12.41 20.12 7.78
N GLY A 424 -12.66 21.30 8.36
CA GLY A 424 -13.42 21.46 9.60
C GLY A 424 -12.56 21.33 10.87
N GLY A 425 -11.23 21.34 10.72
CA GLY A 425 -10.31 21.39 11.86
C GLY A 425 -10.26 22.79 12.49
N SER A 426 -10.09 22.86 13.81
CA SER A 426 -10.04 24.11 14.59
C SER A 426 -8.77 24.20 15.43
#